data_8c637e1fc50d554bfd3d46c1cc53e649
#
_entry.id   8c637e1fc50d554bfd3d46c1cc53e649
#
_cell.length_a   1.000
_cell.length_b   1.000
_cell.length_c   1.000
_cell.angle_alpha   90.00
_cell.angle_beta   90.00
_cell.angle_gamma   90.00
#
_symmetry.space_group_name_H-M   'P 1'
#
loop_
_entity.id
_entity.type
_entity.pdbx_description
1 polymer ?
#
loop_
_entity_poly.entity_id
_entity_poly.type
_entity_poly.pdbx_seq_one_letter_code
_entity_poly.pdbx_strand_id
1 'polypeptide(L)'
;MYESVVEADGVAGLDHPVLAAGKSMRSPGLDAAITAFTDVGGTIGMPVLALAVMGVLAYRRRSWTPVILIVTAGLGSLLMTIAGKRLIGRTRPDLSDAVPPYEHSASFPSGHSLNAIVVAGIVAYLVILRLKTARSRILAGAAAAVFAAAMGLSRVYLGHHWLTDVLAAWALGAAWLALVITAHRLYLTVRKRRARGEVPAGTAPGAVAPKAGRA
;
A
#
# COMPACT_ATOMS: atom_id res chain seq x y z
N MET A 1 12.56 14.91 7.40
CA MET A 1 11.44 14.71 6.46
C MET A 1 10.22 15.57 6.80
N TYR A 2 9.76 15.64 8.06
CA TYR A 2 8.67 16.55 8.46
C TYR A 2 9.10 18.03 8.34
N GLU A 3 10.26 18.40 8.84
CA GLU A 3 10.85 19.75 8.72
C GLU A 3 11.02 20.15 7.25
N SER A 4 11.58 19.26 6.41
CA SER A 4 11.76 19.54 4.97
C SER A 4 10.43 19.78 4.22
N VAL A 5 9.32 19.21 4.70
CA VAL A 5 7.99 19.42 4.10
C VAL A 5 7.38 20.76 4.54
N VAL A 6 7.73 21.25 5.74
CA VAL A 6 7.24 22.52 6.29
C VAL A 6 8.09 23.70 5.82
N GLU A 7 9.41 23.51 5.68
CA GLU A 7 10.36 24.58 5.31
C GLU A 7 10.64 24.69 3.81
N ALA A 8 10.02 23.83 2.98
CA ALA A 8 10.23 23.76 1.52
C ALA A 8 11.70 23.55 1.09
N ASP A 9 12.52 22.96 1.98
CA ASP A 9 13.91 22.65 1.73
C ASP A 9 14.10 21.23 1.17
N GLY A 10 15.16 21.00 0.42
CA GLY A 10 15.51 19.70 -0.15
C GLY A 10 14.46 19.17 -1.13
N VAL A 11 13.88 17.98 -0.85
CA VAL A 11 12.90 17.33 -1.73
C VAL A 11 11.59 18.11 -1.83
N ALA A 12 11.22 18.87 -0.80
CA ALA A 12 10.02 19.70 -0.82
C ALA A 12 10.14 20.89 -1.80
N GLY A 13 11.36 21.33 -2.10
CA GLY A 13 11.61 22.31 -3.15
C GLY A 13 11.17 21.85 -4.54
N LEU A 14 10.93 20.53 -4.75
CA LEU A 14 10.45 19.98 -6.03
C LEU A 14 8.91 20.04 -6.15
N ASP A 15 8.17 20.31 -5.10
CA ASP A 15 6.71 20.28 -5.11
C ASP A 15 6.12 21.27 -6.14
N HIS A 16 6.54 22.53 -6.09
CA HIS A 16 6.07 23.56 -7.03
C HIS A 16 6.56 23.35 -8.47
N PRO A 17 7.84 23.09 -8.75
CA PRO A 17 8.30 22.83 -10.12
C PRO A 17 7.61 21.63 -10.78
N VAL A 18 7.40 20.52 -10.03
CA VAL A 18 6.74 19.33 -10.58
C VAL A 18 5.25 19.57 -10.81
N LEU A 19 4.57 20.30 -9.92
CA LEU A 19 3.19 20.73 -10.16
C LEU A 19 3.10 21.61 -11.40
N ALA A 20 3.99 22.58 -11.57
CA ALA A 20 4.02 23.47 -12.73
C ALA A 20 4.25 22.67 -14.04
N ALA A 21 5.16 21.70 -14.02
CA ALA A 21 5.38 20.80 -15.15
C ALA A 21 4.12 19.97 -15.47
N GLY A 22 3.43 19.46 -14.45
CA GLY A 22 2.15 18.75 -14.62
C GLY A 22 1.10 19.65 -15.28
N LYS A 23 0.98 20.89 -14.83
CA LYS A 23 0.04 21.87 -15.37
C LYS A 23 0.32 22.20 -16.84
N SER A 24 1.59 22.34 -17.23
CA SER A 24 1.98 22.64 -18.61
C SER A 24 1.63 21.55 -19.63
N MET A 25 1.43 20.32 -19.17
CA MET A 25 1.05 19.18 -20.03
C MET A 25 -0.47 18.98 -20.13
N ARG A 26 -1.29 19.79 -19.47
CA ARG A 26 -2.75 19.59 -19.41
C ARG A 26 -3.44 19.86 -20.73
N SER A 27 -4.41 19.02 -21.00
CA SER A 27 -5.38 19.23 -22.07
C SER A 27 -6.71 18.56 -21.67
N PRO A 28 -7.86 19.01 -22.18
CA PRO A 28 -9.16 18.46 -21.77
C PRO A 28 -9.26 16.96 -21.90
N GLY A 29 -8.69 16.37 -22.98
CA GLY A 29 -8.70 14.93 -23.19
C GLY A 29 -7.81 14.18 -22.23
N LEU A 30 -6.60 14.71 -21.95
CA LEU A 30 -5.66 14.08 -21.01
C LEU A 30 -6.15 14.20 -19.57
N ASP A 31 -6.72 15.34 -19.20
CA ASP A 31 -7.32 15.57 -17.88
C ASP A 31 -8.44 14.57 -17.60
N ALA A 32 -9.34 14.37 -18.56
CA ALA A 32 -10.44 13.41 -18.46
C ALA A 32 -9.90 11.96 -18.35
N ALA A 33 -8.91 11.59 -19.16
CA ALA A 33 -8.32 10.25 -19.13
C ALA A 33 -7.62 9.97 -17.80
N ILE A 34 -6.84 10.93 -17.29
CA ILE A 34 -6.13 10.79 -16.00
C ILE A 34 -7.11 10.80 -14.84
N THR A 35 -8.18 11.61 -14.89
CA THR A 35 -9.25 11.58 -13.89
C THR A 35 -9.93 10.20 -13.86
N ALA A 36 -10.36 9.68 -15.01
CA ALA A 36 -10.94 8.34 -15.08
C ALA A 36 -9.99 7.25 -14.57
N PHE A 37 -8.69 7.35 -14.86
CA PHE A 37 -7.69 6.43 -14.33
C PHE A 37 -7.56 6.53 -12.81
N THR A 38 -7.49 7.75 -12.26
CA THR A 38 -7.29 7.96 -10.83
C THR A 38 -8.52 7.56 -10.00
N ASP A 39 -9.73 7.58 -10.59
CA ASP A 39 -10.96 7.12 -9.93
C ASP A 39 -10.90 5.61 -9.57
N VAL A 40 -10.12 4.82 -10.30
CA VAL A 40 -9.83 3.42 -9.94
C VAL A 40 -9.11 3.34 -8.58
N GLY A 41 -8.27 4.31 -8.26
CA GLY A 41 -7.57 4.42 -6.97
C GLY A 41 -8.35 5.13 -5.87
N GLY A 42 -9.54 5.63 -6.19
CA GLY A 42 -10.38 6.42 -5.30
C GLY A 42 -11.02 5.62 -4.16
N THR A 43 -11.83 6.32 -3.38
CA THR A 43 -12.52 5.78 -2.19
C THR A 43 -13.53 4.68 -2.49
N ILE A 44 -14.00 4.58 -3.73
CA ILE A 44 -14.90 3.54 -4.21
C ILE A 44 -14.16 2.55 -5.10
N GLY A 45 -13.40 3.04 -6.09
CA GLY A 45 -12.74 2.20 -7.09
C GLY A 45 -11.77 1.18 -6.50
N MET A 46 -10.87 1.63 -5.62
CA MET A 46 -9.88 0.74 -5.00
C MET A 46 -10.50 -0.34 -4.10
N PRO A 47 -11.45 -0.06 -3.19
CA PRO A 47 -12.15 -1.10 -2.46
C PRO A 47 -12.89 -2.10 -3.35
N VAL A 48 -13.59 -1.64 -4.39
CA VAL A 48 -14.29 -2.52 -5.33
C VAL A 48 -13.30 -3.45 -6.05
N LEU A 49 -12.20 -2.90 -6.56
CA LEU A 49 -11.13 -3.68 -7.18
C LEU A 49 -10.52 -4.69 -6.20
N ALA A 50 -10.21 -4.25 -4.99
CA ALA A 50 -9.64 -5.11 -3.95
C ALA A 50 -10.61 -6.26 -3.59
N LEU A 51 -11.90 -5.98 -3.43
CA LEU A 51 -12.94 -6.99 -3.15
C LEU A 51 -13.08 -7.98 -4.30
N ALA A 52 -13.10 -7.51 -5.55
CA ALA A 52 -13.18 -8.38 -6.74
C ALA A 52 -11.96 -9.32 -6.82
N VAL A 53 -10.75 -8.79 -6.69
CA VAL A 53 -9.52 -9.58 -6.70
C VAL A 53 -9.48 -10.55 -5.54
N MET A 54 -9.85 -10.10 -4.34
CA MET A 54 -9.93 -10.92 -3.14
C MET A 54 -10.88 -12.10 -3.32
N GLY A 55 -12.09 -11.85 -3.84
CA GLY A 55 -13.09 -12.89 -4.11
C GLY A 55 -12.58 -13.91 -5.13
N VAL A 56 -12.02 -13.46 -6.25
CA VAL A 56 -11.43 -14.33 -7.27
C VAL A 56 -10.29 -15.18 -6.69
N LEU A 57 -9.37 -14.58 -5.94
CA LEU A 57 -8.25 -15.29 -5.35
C LEU A 57 -8.69 -16.26 -4.25
N ALA A 58 -9.64 -15.90 -3.41
CA ALA A 58 -10.17 -16.77 -2.36
C ALA A 58 -10.89 -17.98 -2.96
N TYR A 59 -11.77 -17.76 -3.95
CA TYR A 59 -12.48 -18.81 -4.67
C TYR A 59 -11.52 -19.78 -5.36
N ARG A 60 -10.59 -19.25 -6.19
CA ARG A 60 -9.61 -20.08 -6.93
C ARG A 60 -8.64 -20.84 -6.03
N ARG A 61 -8.34 -20.29 -4.87
CA ARG A 61 -7.38 -20.91 -3.92
C ARG A 61 -8.02 -21.77 -2.87
N ARG A 62 -9.34 -21.70 -2.72
CA ARG A 62 -10.09 -22.32 -1.61
C ARG A 62 -9.41 -22.06 -0.26
N SER A 63 -9.01 -20.82 -0.03
CA SER A 63 -8.22 -20.40 1.13
C SER A 63 -8.56 -18.99 1.56
N TRP A 64 -8.60 -18.76 2.86
CA TRP A 64 -8.80 -17.44 3.47
C TRP A 64 -7.55 -16.55 3.45
N THR A 65 -6.39 -17.10 3.08
CA THR A 65 -5.13 -16.32 3.05
C THR A 65 -5.21 -15.04 2.22
N PRO A 66 -5.78 -15.01 0.99
CA PRO A 66 -5.92 -13.78 0.24
C PRO A 66 -6.80 -12.76 0.96
N VAL A 67 -7.88 -13.21 1.59
CA VAL A 67 -8.80 -12.33 2.34
C VAL A 67 -8.04 -11.66 3.50
N ILE A 68 -7.39 -12.46 4.34
CA ILE A 68 -6.65 -11.96 5.51
C ILE A 68 -5.57 -10.95 5.07
N LEU A 69 -4.79 -11.27 4.04
CA LEU A 69 -3.69 -10.43 3.62
C LEU A 69 -4.16 -9.12 2.97
N ILE A 70 -5.17 -9.18 2.09
CA ILE A 70 -5.69 -7.97 1.41
C ILE A 70 -6.40 -7.07 2.43
N VAL A 71 -7.20 -7.64 3.34
CA VAL A 71 -7.88 -6.87 4.39
C VAL A 71 -6.87 -6.23 5.35
N THR A 72 -5.88 -6.99 5.82
CA THR A 72 -4.83 -6.44 6.71
C THR A 72 -4.04 -5.32 6.02
N ALA A 73 -3.65 -5.53 4.77
CA ALA A 73 -2.92 -4.54 4.00
C ALA A 73 -3.77 -3.26 3.80
N GLY A 74 -5.03 -3.41 3.37
CA GLY A 74 -5.94 -2.29 3.12
C GLY A 74 -6.32 -1.51 4.38
N LEU A 75 -6.62 -2.20 5.48
CA LEU A 75 -6.93 -1.54 6.76
C LEU A 75 -5.73 -0.74 7.29
N GLY A 76 -4.52 -1.29 7.23
CA GLY A 76 -3.34 -0.54 7.63
C GLY A 76 -3.10 0.70 6.76
N SER A 77 -3.30 0.58 5.44
CA SER A 77 -3.24 1.72 4.52
C SER A 77 -4.26 2.80 4.88
N LEU A 78 -5.51 2.41 5.15
CA LEU A 78 -6.57 3.32 5.56
C LEU A 78 -6.23 4.03 6.88
N LEU A 79 -5.78 3.28 7.89
CA LEU A 79 -5.41 3.83 9.20
C LEU A 79 -4.26 4.83 9.07
N MET A 80 -3.21 4.50 8.30
CA MET A 80 -2.09 5.42 8.06
C MET A 80 -2.54 6.68 7.32
N THR A 81 -3.45 6.57 6.35
CA THR A 81 -4.01 7.73 5.65
C THR A 81 -4.79 8.62 6.61
N ILE A 82 -5.68 8.07 7.43
CA ILE A 82 -6.48 8.83 8.40
C ILE A 82 -5.58 9.48 9.44
N ALA A 83 -4.65 8.71 10.02
CA ALA A 83 -3.72 9.22 11.03
C ALA A 83 -2.84 10.35 10.47
N GLY A 84 -2.24 10.15 9.30
CA GLY A 84 -1.39 11.17 8.68
C GLY A 84 -2.13 12.45 8.34
N LYS A 85 -3.37 12.35 7.81
CA LYS A 85 -4.21 13.52 7.54
C LYS A 85 -4.54 14.32 8.80
N ARG A 86 -4.86 13.62 9.90
CA ARG A 86 -5.20 14.26 11.19
C ARG A 86 -3.99 14.87 11.89
N LEU A 87 -2.84 14.20 11.85
CA LEU A 87 -1.65 14.61 12.60
C LEU A 87 -0.89 15.73 11.92
N ILE A 88 -0.84 15.74 10.57
CA ILE A 88 0.00 16.69 9.82
C ILE A 88 -0.82 17.87 9.28
N GLY A 89 -2.08 17.63 8.86
CA GLY A 89 -2.99 18.72 8.46
C GLY A 89 -2.50 19.58 7.27
N ARG A 90 -1.60 19.06 6.41
CA ARG A 90 -0.98 19.81 5.32
C ARG A 90 -2.00 20.31 4.33
N THR A 91 -1.85 21.58 3.90
CA THR A 91 -2.67 22.17 2.83
C THR A 91 -2.34 21.56 1.48
N ARG A 92 -3.37 21.46 0.63
CA ARG A 92 -3.22 21.01 -0.77
C ARG A 92 -2.70 22.15 -1.65
N PRO A 93 -2.27 21.84 -2.90
CA PRO A 93 -2.18 22.84 -3.95
C PRO A 93 -3.48 23.65 -4.07
N ASP A 94 -3.37 24.89 -4.55
CA ASP A 94 -4.54 25.77 -4.71
C ASP A 94 -5.61 25.12 -5.61
N LEU A 95 -6.88 25.38 -5.30
CA LEU A 95 -8.00 24.84 -6.11
C LEU A 95 -7.96 25.32 -7.56
N SER A 96 -7.39 26.52 -7.82
CA SER A 96 -7.14 27.03 -9.17
C SER A 96 -6.13 26.17 -9.95
N ASP A 97 -5.32 25.40 -9.24
CA ASP A 97 -4.33 24.49 -9.79
C ASP A 97 -4.85 23.05 -9.89
N ALA A 98 -6.06 22.78 -9.42
CA ALA A 98 -6.63 21.43 -9.40
C ALA A 98 -7.62 21.21 -10.56
N VAL A 99 -7.60 19.99 -11.11
CA VAL A 99 -8.62 19.51 -12.05
C VAL A 99 -9.78 18.90 -11.25
N PRO A 100 -11.07 19.24 -11.53
CA PRO A 100 -12.20 18.61 -10.85
C PRO A 100 -12.24 17.08 -11.03
N PRO A 101 -12.83 16.33 -10.05
CA PRO A 101 -13.51 16.78 -8.82
C PRO A 101 -12.53 17.23 -7.73
N TYR A 102 -12.90 18.28 -7.00
CA TYR A 102 -12.04 18.85 -5.96
C TYR A 102 -12.04 18.04 -4.66
N GLU A 103 -10.90 18.01 -4.00
CA GLU A 103 -10.73 17.35 -2.71
C GLU A 103 -10.48 18.35 -1.58
N HIS A 104 -11.22 18.21 -0.46
CA HIS A 104 -11.19 19.16 0.66
C HIS A 104 -10.52 18.64 1.92
N SER A 105 -10.10 17.35 1.95
CA SER A 105 -9.37 16.78 3.08
C SER A 105 -7.90 17.21 3.07
N ALA A 106 -7.18 17.10 4.21
CA ALA A 106 -5.75 17.37 4.28
C ALA A 106 -4.95 16.63 3.20
N SER A 107 -3.84 17.24 2.73
CA SER A 107 -3.06 16.72 1.61
C SER A 107 -2.23 15.50 1.99
N PHE A 108 -1.55 15.53 3.12
CA PHE A 108 -0.59 14.49 3.53
C PHE A 108 -1.23 13.37 4.36
N PRO A 109 -0.87 12.10 4.10
CA PRO A 109 -0.26 11.60 2.88
C PRO A 109 -1.29 11.40 1.77
N SER A 110 -0.84 11.17 0.52
CA SER A 110 -1.73 10.83 -0.58
C SER A 110 -2.36 9.44 -0.40
N GLY A 111 -3.68 9.40 -0.15
CA GLY A 111 -4.42 8.16 0.07
C GLY A 111 -4.46 7.27 -1.18
N HIS A 112 -4.62 7.83 -2.38
CA HIS A 112 -4.58 7.10 -3.64
C HIS A 112 -3.22 6.41 -3.84
N SER A 113 -2.12 7.15 -3.61
CA SER A 113 -0.76 6.63 -3.77
C SER A 113 -0.45 5.53 -2.77
N LEU A 114 -0.86 5.71 -1.51
CA LEU A 114 -0.64 4.74 -0.45
C LEU A 114 -1.45 3.46 -0.69
N ASN A 115 -2.73 3.58 -1.03
CA ASN A 115 -3.57 2.43 -1.37
C ASN A 115 -3.06 1.70 -2.61
N ALA A 116 -2.62 2.41 -3.65
CA ALA A 116 -2.14 1.80 -4.87
C ALA A 116 -0.92 0.90 -4.62
N ILE A 117 0.11 1.39 -3.90
CA ILE A 117 1.31 0.59 -3.62
C ILE A 117 0.99 -0.61 -2.71
N VAL A 118 0.13 -0.41 -1.70
CA VAL A 118 -0.21 -1.47 -0.74
C VAL A 118 -1.08 -2.54 -1.38
N VAL A 119 -2.16 -2.15 -2.08
CA VAL A 119 -3.10 -3.12 -2.67
C VAL A 119 -2.49 -3.81 -3.89
N ALA A 120 -1.88 -3.05 -4.82
CA ALA A 120 -1.23 -3.68 -5.97
C ALA A 120 -0.05 -4.56 -5.54
N GLY A 121 0.72 -4.13 -4.54
CA GLY A 121 1.85 -4.89 -4.00
C GLY A 121 1.43 -6.20 -3.33
N ILE A 122 0.38 -6.21 -2.49
CA ILE A 122 -0.09 -7.44 -1.85
C ILE A 122 -0.73 -8.39 -2.86
N VAL A 123 -1.42 -7.87 -3.87
CA VAL A 123 -1.96 -8.67 -4.99
C VAL A 123 -0.81 -9.29 -5.80
N ALA A 124 0.20 -8.49 -6.18
CA ALA A 124 1.38 -8.99 -6.88
C ALA A 124 2.10 -10.07 -6.07
N TYR A 125 2.31 -9.86 -4.77
CA TYR A 125 2.88 -10.87 -3.87
C TYR A 125 2.10 -12.18 -3.90
N LEU A 126 0.78 -12.11 -3.76
CA LEU A 126 -0.09 -13.28 -3.83
C LEU A 126 0.01 -14.00 -5.19
N VAL A 127 0.08 -13.28 -6.29
CA VAL A 127 0.25 -13.82 -7.65
C VAL A 127 1.63 -14.46 -7.80
N ILE A 128 2.69 -13.78 -7.39
CA ILE A 128 4.10 -14.24 -7.46
C ILE A 128 4.31 -15.57 -6.74
N LEU A 129 3.59 -15.81 -5.65
CA LEU A 129 3.66 -17.10 -4.94
C LEU A 129 3.23 -18.31 -5.81
N ARG A 130 2.57 -18.09 -6.94
CA ARG A 130 2.07 -19.13 -7.87
C ARG A 130 2.78 -19.15 -9.20
N LEU A 131 3.53 -18.12 -9.52
CA LEU A 131 4.27 -18.05 -10.77
C LEU A 131 5.52 -18.92 -10.71
N LYS A 132 5.76 -19.66 -11.79
CA LYS A 132 6.86 -20.63 -11.86
C LYS A 132 8.17 -20.01 -12.33
N THR A 133 8.10 -19.04 -13.25
CA THR A 133 9.30 -18.46 -13.89
C THR A 133 9.72 -17.14 -13.23
N ALA A 134 11.02 -16.86 -13.20
CA ALA A 134 11.54 -15.58 -12.72
C ALA A 134 10.98 -14.40 -13.54
N ARG A 135 10.91 -14.56 -14.87
CA ARG A 135 10.36 -13.54 -15.77
C ARG A 135 8.94 -13.14 -15.41
N SER A 136 8.04 -14.12 -15.20
CA SER A 136 6.65 -13.81 -14.83
C SER A 136 6.53 -13.15 -13.45
N ARG A 137 7.41 -13.51 -12.50
CA ARG A 137 7.47 -12.85 -11.18
C ARG A 137 7.92 -11.39 -11.29
N ILE A 138 8.95 -11.14 -12.09
CA ILE A 138 9.45 -9.77 -12.35
C ILE A 138 8.35 -8.94 -13.02
N LEU A 139 7.69 -9.48 -14.05
CA LEU A 139 6.60 -8.78 -14.75
C LEU A 139 5.44 -8.45 -13.81
N ALA A 140 5.03 -9.36 -12.93
CA ALA A 140 3.98 -9.09 -11.97
C ALA A 140 4.37 -7.99 -10.96
N GLY A 141 5.61 -8.01 -10.47
CA GLY A 141 6.13 -6.96 -9.60
C GLY A 141 6.23 -5.61 -10.31
N ALA A 142 6.77 -5.60 -11.54
CA ALA A 142 6.89 -4.41 -12.35
C ALA A 142 5.52 -3.78 -12.69
N ALA A 143 4.52 -4.60 -13.04
CA ALA A 143 3.17 -4.13 -13.29
C ALA A 143 2.55 -3.43 -12.06
N ALA A 144 2.74 -4.00 -10.87
CA ALA A 144 2.28 -3.37 -9.63
C ALA A 144 3.03 -2.06 -9.34
N ALA A 145 4.33 -2.01 -9.57
CA ALA A 145 5.15 -0.81 -9.38
C ALA A 145 4.75 0.30 -10.38
N VAL A 146 4.56 -0.03 -11.64
CA VAL A 146 4.10 0.92 -12.67
C VAL A 146 2.71 1.45 -12.35
N PHE A 147 1.79 0.59 -11.93
CA PHE A 147 0.45 1.02 -11.51
C PHE A 147 0.51 1.99 -10.32
N ALA A 148 1.29 1.67 -9.28
CA ALA A 148 1.46 2.52 -8.11
C ALA A 148 2.12 3.87 -8.46
N ALA A 149 3.14 3.85 -9.35
CA ALA A 149 3.80 5.06 -9.84
C ALA A 149 2.83 5.94 -10.65
N ALA A 150 2.12 5.35 -11.62
CA ALA A 150 1.14 6.06 -12.43
C ALA A 150 0.02 6.66 -11.56
N MET A 151 -0.48 5.90 -10.57
CA MET A 151 -1.50 6.37 -9.63
C MET A 151 -1.00 7.57 -8.80
N GLY A 152 0.21 7.52 -8.28
CA GLY A 152 0.78 8.63 -7.52
C GLY A 152 1.03 9.86 -8.38
N LEU A 153 1.62 9.71 -9.55
CA LEU A 153 1.90 10.80 -10.48
C LEU A 153 0.60 11.44 -11.01
N SER A 154 -0.47 10.67 -11.20
CA SER A 154 -1.77 11.21 -11.59
C SER A 154 -2.29 12.23 -10.58
N ARG A 155 -2.01 12.05 -9.29
CA ARG A 155 -2.45 12.97 -8.22
C ARG A 155 -1.69 14.30 -8.25
N VAL A 156 -0.42 14.28 -8.62
CA VAL A 156 0.38 15.50 -8.81
C VAL A 156 -0.05 16.22 -10.09
N TYR A 157 -0.21 15.47 -11.19
CA TYR A 157 -0.68 16.03 -12.47
C TYR A 157 -2.03 16.75 -12.33
N LEU A 158 -2.99 16.15 -11.63
CA LEU A 158 -4.30 16.75 -11.39
C LEU A 158 -4.28 17.89 -10.36
N GLY A 159 -3.15 18.18 -9.71
CA GLY A 159 -3.04 19.24 -8.71
C GLY A 159 -3.73 18.91 -7.37
N HIS A 160 -3.95 17.63 -7.09
CA HIS A 160 -4.61 17.20 -5.86
C HIS A 160 -3.64 16.98 -4.70
N HIS A 161 -2.38 16.71 -4.99
CA HIS A 161 -1.33 16.44 -4.00
C HIS A 161 0.01 17.01 -4.44
N TRP A 162 0.83 17.34 -3.47
CA TRP A 162 2.23 17.65 -3.67
C TRP A 162 3.01 16.36 -4.01
N LEU A 163 4.15 16.50 -4.71
CA LEU A 163 5.05 15.37 -4.99
C LEU A 163 5.48 14.67 -3.71
N THR A 164 5.82 15.43 -2.68
CA THR A 164 6.26 14.89 -1.38
C THR A 164 5.17 14.12 -0.65
N ASP A 165 3.87 14.45 -0.80
CA ASP A 165 2.77 13.64 -0.28
C ASP A 165 2.73 12.25 -0.90
N VAL A 166 3.05 12.17 -2.20
CA VAL A 166 3.09 10.93 -2.98
C VAL A 166 4.31 10.09 -2.59
N LEU A 167 5.49 10.72 -2.52
CA LEU A 167 6.73 10.02 -2.12
C LEU A 167 6.62 9.45 -0.71
N ALA A 168 6.10 10.23 0.23
CA ALA A 168 5.86 9.77 1.60
C ALA A 168 4.84 8.63 1.64
N ALA A 169 3.77 8.70 0.85
CA ALA A 169 2.78 7.63 0.73
C ALA A 169 3.40 6.34 0.19
N TRP A 170 4.28 6.43 -0.82
CA TRP A 170 5.00 5.27 -1.32
C TRP A 170 5.96 4.68 -0.28
N ALA A 171 6.69 5.50 0.45
CA ALA A 171 7.59 5.02 1.50
C ALA A 171 6.83 4.32 2.64
N LEU A 172 5.77 4.95 3.15
CA LEU A 172 4.90 4.38 4.19
C LEU A 172 4.24 3.09 3.72
N GLY A 173 3.69 3.10 2.50
CA GLY A 173 3.02 1.94 1.92
C GLY A 173 3.98 0.77 1.67
N ALA A 174 5.20 1.05 1.18
CA ALA A 174 6.23 0.03 0.98
C ALA A 174 6.68 -0.58 2.32
N ALA A 175 6.87 0.23 3.36
CA ALA A 175 7.23 -0.24 4.70
C ALA A 175 6.12 -1.14 5.29
N TRP A 176 4.87 -0.70 5.19
CA TRP A 176 3.72 -1.49 5.63
C TRP A 176 3.58 -2.81 4.87
N LEU A 177 3.68 -2.76 3.56
CA LEU A 177 3.63 -3.95 2.70
C LEU A 177 4.75 -4.93 3.04
N ALA A 178 5.98 -4.44 3.25
CA ALA A 178 7.11 -5.27 3.66
C ALA A 178 6.85 -5.96 5.01
N LEU A 179 6.27 -5.25 5.99
CA LEU A 179 5.87 -5.80 7.28
C LEU A 179 4.85 -6.93 7.12
N VAL A 180 3.77 -6.70 6.38
CA VAL A 180 2.71 -7.70 6.14
C VAL A 180 3.26 -8.94 5.43
N ILE A 181 4.09 -8.75 4.40
CA ILE A 181 4.71 -9.85 3.66
C ILE A 181 5.66 -10.65 4.57
N THR A 182 6.48 -9.97 5.36
CA THR A 182 7.42 -10.60 6.29
C THR A 182 6.69 -11.41 7.34
N ALA A 183 5.64 -10.85 7.95
CA ALA A 183 4.81 -11.55 8.93
C ALA A 183 4.18 -12.82 8.32
N HIS A 184 3.64 -12.74 7.10
CA HIS A 184 3.08 -13.91 6.40
C HIS A 184 4.16 -14.96 6.10
N ARG A 185 5.33 -14.56 5.63
CA ARG A 185 6.45 -15.50 5.36
C ARG A 185 6.94 -16.19 6.62
N LEU A 186 7.05 -15.45 7.72
CA LEU A 186 7.42 -16.01 9.03
C LEU A 186 6.37 -17.02 9.50
N TYR A 187 5.09 -16.67 9.41
CA TYR A 187 4.00 -17.61 9.73
C TYR A 187 4.11 -18.93 8.94
N LEU A 188 4.36 -18.83 7.63
CA LEU A 188 4.53 -20.04 6.79
C LEU A 188 5.75 -20.87 7.20
N THR A 189 6.85 -20.23 7.59
CA THR A 189 8.08 -20.91 8.04
C THR A 189 7.84 -21.63 9.36
N VAL A 190 7.24 -20.97 10.34
CA VAL A 190 6.91 -21.58 11.64
C VAL A 190 5.94 -22.75 11.46
N ARG A 191 4.91 -22.58 10.65
CA ARG A 191 3.96 -23.65 10.34
C ARG A 191 4.62 -24.87 9.71
N LYS A 192 5.58 -24.67 8.78
CA LYS A 192 6.34 -25.76 8.16
C LYS A 192 7.24 -26.49 9.19
N ARG A 193 7.93 -25.76 10.07
CA ARG A 193 8.77 -26.34 11.13
C ARG A 193 7.95 -27.18 12.10
N ARG A 194 6.79 -26.68 12.54
CA ARG A 194 5.86 -27.43 13.39
C ARG A 194 5.38 -28.72 12.73
N ALA A 195 5.04 -28.68 11.44
CA ALA A 195 4.61 -29.86 10.70
C ALA A 195 5.71 -30.92 10.52
N ARG A 196 7.00 -30.53 10.64
CA ARG A 196 8.16 -31.44 10.59
C ARG A 196 8.60 -31.95 11.97
N GLY A 197 7.95 -31.54 13.06
CA GLY A 197 8.38 -31.88 14.43
C GLY A 197 9.68 -31.23 14.89
N GLU A 198 10.19 -30.22 14.14
CA GLU A 198 11.46 -29.54 14.41
C GLU A 198 11.34 -28.41 15.45
N VAL A 199 10.12 -28.09 15.91
CA VAL A 199 9.91 -27.12 16.99
C VAL A 199 9.84 -27.92 18.28
N PRO A 200 10.80 -27.76 19.25
CA PRO A 200 10.68 -28.38 20.56
C PRO A 200 9.34 -28.00 21.17
N ALA A 201 8.63 -28.95 21.72
CA ALA A 201 7.45 -28.72 22.57
C ALA A 201 7.91 -28.13 23.92
N GLY A 202 8.61 -27.04 23.89
CA GLY A 202 9.15 -26.33 25.02
C GLY A 202 8.51 -24.98 25.10
N THR A 203 7.46 -24.91 25.79
CA THR A 203 7.11 -24.33 27.09
C THR A 203 5.60 -24.41 27.27
N ALA A 204 5.12 -25.62 27.60
CA ALA A 204 3.88 -25.68 28.35
C ALA A 204 4.22 -25.24 29.78
N PRO A 205 3.62 -24.19 30.34
CA PRO A 205 3.77 -23.92 31.77
C PRO A 205 3.05 -25.05 32.51
N GLY A 206 3.81 -25.92 33.19
CA GLY A 206 3.23 -26.87 34.15
C GLY A 206 3.43 -28.36 33.93
N ALA A 207 4.59 -28.84 33.41
CA ALA A 207 4.96 -30.22 33.64
C ALA A 207 5.57 -30.38 35.05
N VAL A 208 4.71 -30.65 36.03
CA VAL A 208 5.13 -31.08 37.37
C VAL A 208 5.91 -32.40 37.25
N ALA A 209 7.17 -32.38 37.67
CA ALA A 209 8.00 -33.58 37.75
C ALA A 209 7.34 -34.67 38.62
N PRO A 210 7.32 -35.93 38.21
CA PRO A 210 6.84 -37.00 39.07
C PRO A 210 7.74 -37.13 40.29
N LYS A 211 7.15 -37.05 41.50
CA LYS A 211 7.84 -37.32 42.76
C LYS A 211 8.40 -38.73 42.73
N ALA A 212 9.73 -38.86 42.82
CA ALA A 212 10.37 -40.13 43.09
C ALA A 212 9.90 -40.67 44.45
N GLY A 213 9.17 -41.77 44.42
CA GLY A 213 8.79 -42.50 45.61
C GLY A 213 10.02 -43.12 46.27
N ARG A 214 10.24 -42.82 47.53
CA ARG A 214 11.15 -43.59 48.40
C ARG A 214 10.42 -44.82 48.84
N ALA A 215 11.01 -45.96 48.64
CA ALA A 215 10.85 -47.18 49.44
C ALA A 215 12.12 -47.42 50.27
#